data_aa5b3953212640037b3507b3deb851af
#
_entry.id   aa5b3953212640037b3507b3deb851af
#
_cell.length_a   1.000
_cell.length_b   1.000
_cell.length_c   1.000
_cell.angle_alpha   90.00
_cell.angle_beta   90.00
_cell.angle_gamma   90.00
#
_symmetry.space_group_name_H-M   'P 1'
#
loop_
_entity.id
_entity.type
_entity.pdbx_description
1 polymer ?
#
loop_
_entity_poly.entity_id
_entity_poly.type
_entity_poly.pdbx_seq_one_letter_code
_entity_poly.pdbx_strand_id
1 'polypeptide(L)'
;MAARPAARWQRQSRDSGRTRSLGRVSAVQGTFDVAAWADEVRALAKQRDAVILAHNYQVPEIQDVAHHVGDSLALSRIAAKADASTIVFCGVHFMAETAKILAYDKTVLIPDEKAGCSLAETINAAQLRAWKAEHPGAAVISYVNTTAEVKAETDICCTSSNAVDVVASIPADREILFCPDQFLGAHVQRTLGRANMHIWMGECHVHAGINGAELRRRVEEEPDAELFIHPECGCATSALYLVESGVVPKEKTHILSTGAMGDLAVKTKAKKVLIATETGIIHQLRKSNPLTIFEPINRAAVCKYMKMITPEKLLNCLRDGRDEVNVPAEVAERARRSVEAMIALGTPSKTGE
;
A
#
# COMPACT_ATOMS: atom_id res chain seq x y z
N MET A 1 -61.18 17.18 7.65
CA MET A 1 -61.88 16.80 6.39
C MET A 1 -60.93 15.93 5.61
N ALA A 2 -61.20 14.82 5.52
CA ALA A 2 -61.69 13.67 4.84
C ALA A 2 -60.57 12.66 4.63
N ALA A 3 -60.71 11.53 5.38
CA ALA A 3 -59.99 10.29 5.17
C ALA A 3 -60.43 9.58 3.88
N ARG A 4 -59.55 8.87 3.21
CA ARG A 4 -59.88 7.85 2.20
C ARG A 4 -59.38 6.48 2.56
N PRO A 5 -60.11 5.43 2.21
CA PRO A 5 -60.05 4.11 2.89
C PRO A 5 -59.09 3.12 2.22
N ALA A 6 -58.74 2.14 3.03
CA ALA A 6 -57.92 0.96 2.68
C ALA A 6 -58.63 0.04 1.67
N ALA A 7 -57.93 -0.42 0.66
CA ALA A 7 -58.35 -1.49 -0.25
C ALA A 7 -57.83 -2.86 0.26
N ARG A 8 -58.80 -3.69 0.54
CA ARG A 8 -58.68 -5.10 0.97
C ARG A 8 -58.46 -5.96 -0.29
N TRP A 9 -57.38 -6.70 -0.38
CA TRP A 9 -57.25 -7.77 -1.39
C TRP A 9 -57.48 -9.13 -0.78
N GLN A 10 -58.48 -9.80 -1.34
CA GLN A 10 -58.91 -11.14 -0.98
C GLN A 10 -57.95 -12.21 -1.53
N ARG A 11 -57.73 -13.20 -0.70
CA ARG A 11 -57.04 -14.45 -1.08
C ARG A 11 -57.96 -15.28 -1.99
N GLN A 12 -57.42 -15.70 -3.12
CA GLN A 12 -57.96 -16.87 -3.83
C GLN A 12 -56.92 -17.98 -3.83
N SER A 13 -57.25 -19.04 -3.17
CA SER A 13 -56.62 -20.36 -3.25
C SER A 13 -57.11 -21.10 -4.49
N ARG A 14 -56.24 -21.70 -5.28
CA ARG A 14 -56.49 -22.94 -6.01
C ARG A 14 -55.17 -23.64 -6.38
N ASP A 15 -55.09 -24.75 -5.83
CA ASP A 15 -54.42 -26.00 -5.93
C ASP A 15 -54.23 -26.51 -7.37
N SER A 16 -53.07 -27.06 -7.71
CA SER A 16 -52.90 -28.33 -8.41
C SER A 16 -51.43 -28.58 -8.77
N GLY A 17 -50.92 -29.66 -8.21
CA GLY A 17 -49.58 -30.17 -8.26
C GLY A 17 -48.98 -30.43 -9.64
N ARG A 18 -47.69 -30.28 -9.66
CA ARG A 18 -46.70 -31.09 -10.42
C ARG A 18 -45.33 -30.90 -9.79
N THR A 19 -44.93 -31.85 -9.00
CA THR A 19 -43.52 -32.00 -8.57
C THR A 19 -42.66 -32.30 -9.79
N ARG A 20 -41.93 -31.31 -10.25
CA ARG A 20 -40.71 -31.53 -11.07
C ARG A 20 -39.54 -31.60 -10.10
N SER A 21 -38.93 -32.77 -10.01
CA SER A 21 -37.67 -32.99 -9.33
C SER A 21 -36.62 -32.12 -10.01
N LEU A 22 -36.27 -31.00 -9.37
CA LEU A 22 -35.08 -30.25 -9.69
C LEU A 22 -33.89 -31.04 -9.14
N GLY A 23 -33.11 -31.58 -10.07
CA GLY A 23 -31.88 -32.28 -9.77
C GLY A 23 -31.02 -31.42 -8.85
N ARG A 24 -30.55 -32.01 -7.74
CA ARG A 24 -29.52 -31.46 -6.89
C ARG A 24 -28.31 -31.22 -7.76
N VAL A 25 -28.05 -29.95 -8.11
CA VAL A 25 -26.72 -29.53 -8.53
C VAL A 25 -25.89 -29.61 -7.24
N SER A 26 -25.13 -30.68 -7.12
CA SER A 26 -24.05 -30.78 -6.12
C SER A 26 -23.06 -29.64 -6.43
N ALA A 27 -23.13 -28.59 -5.65
CA ALA A 27 -22.03 -27.65 -5.54
C ALA A 27 -20.87 -28.43 -4.88
N VAL A 28 -19.98 -28.95 -5.70
CA VAL A 28 -18.65 -29.36 -5.25
C VAL A 28 -17.94 -28.05 -4.90
N GLN A 29 -18.06 -27.62 -3.64
CA GLN A 29 -17.14 -26.67 -3.03
C GLN A 29 -15.80 -27.42 -2.89
N GLY A 30 -15.00 -27.44 -3.96
CA GLY A 30 -13.62 -27.82 -3.86
C GLY A 30 -12.94 -26.87 -2.88
N THR A 31 -12.42 -27.39 -1.77
CA THR A 31 -11.56 -26.63 -0.88
C THR A 31 -10.35 -26.14 -1.71
N PHE A 32 -10.14 -24.83 -1.73
CA PHE A 32 -8.96 -24.25 -2.42
C PHE A 32 -7.69 -24.85 -1.81
N ASP A 33 -7.00 -25.68 -2.60
CA ASP A 33 -5.73 -26.29 -2.20
C ASP A 33 -4.60 -25.28 -2.38
N VAL A 34 -4.25 -24.62 -1.30
CA VAL A 34 -3.20 -23.60 -1.27
C VAL A 34 -1.84 -24.18 -1.67
N ALA A 35 -1.53 -25.42 -1.30
CA ALA A 35 -0.24 -26.04 -1.61
C ALA A 35 -0.11 -26.33 -3.11
N ALA A 36 -1.11 -26.97 -3.69
CA ALA A 36 -1.14 -27.26 -5.13
C ALA A 36 -1.12 -25.96 -5.97
N TRP A 37 -1.87 -24.93 -5.53
CA TRP A 37 -1.86 -23.63 -6.17
C TRP A 37 -0.47 -22.96 -6.08
N ALA A 38 0.18 -23.00 -4.92
CA ALA A 38 1.50 -22.41 -4.73
C ALA A 38 2.56 -23.08 -5.62
N ASP A 39 2.50 -24.40 -5.74
CA ASP A 39 3.43 -25.16 -6.62
C ASP A 39 3.20 -24.82 -8.09
N GLU A 40 1.95 -24.68 -8.53
CA GLU A 40 1.63 -24.26 -9.90
C GLU A 40 2.11 -22.83 -10.17
N VAL A 41 1.89 -21.87 -9.26
CA VAL A 41 2.39 -20.50 -9.38
C VAL A 41 3.91 -20.48 -9.53
N ARG A 42 4.66 -21.22 -8.71
CA ARG A 42 6.12 -21.31 -8.81
C ARG A 42 6.58 -21.93 -10.12
N ALA A 43 5.91 -22.98 -10.58
CA ALA A 43 6.22 -23.63 -11.85
C ALA A 43 6.02 -22.68 -13.03
N LEU A 44 4.89 -21.95 -13.07
CA LEU A 44 4.60 -20.98 -14.11
C LEU A 44 5.54 -19.77 -14.08
N ALA A 45 5.89 -19.27 -12.88
CA ALA A 45 6.86 -18.19 -12.73
C ALA A 45 8.22 -18.60 -13.32
N LYS A 46 8.68 -19.82 -13.02
CA LYS A 46 9.92 -20.37 -13.59
C LYS A 46 9.83 -20.52 -15.11
N GLN A 47 8.71 -21.02 -15.63
CA GLN A 47 8.51 -21.23 -17.08
C GLN A 47 8.55 -19.89 -17.85
N ARG A 48 8.06 -18.80 -17.23
CA ARG A 48 8.04 -17.46 -17.83
C ARG A 48 9.28 -16.64 -17.58
N ASP A 49 10.28 -17.17 -16.91
CA ASP A 49 11.41 -16.40 -16.41
C ASP A 49 10.90 -15.15 -15.67
N ALA A 50 10.01 -15.36 -14.69
CA ALA A 50 9.33 -14.31 -13.98
C ALA A 50 9.75 -14.22 -12.50
N VAL A 51 9.98 -13.01 -12.03
CA VAL A 51 10.09 -12.69 -10.59
C VAL A 51 8.76 -12.14 -10.10
N ILE A 52 8.26 -12.69 -8.99
CA ILE A 52 7.03 -12.22 -8.32
C ILE A 52 7.44 -11.29 -7.18
N LEU A 53 7.01 -10.03 -7.27
CA LEU A 53 7.20 -9.00 -6.24
C LEU A 53 5.87 -8.72 -5.56
N ALA A 54 5.79 -8.87 -4.24
CA ALA A 54 4.56 -8.63 -3.48
C ALA A 54 4.76 -7.55 -2.42
N HIS A 55 3.80 -6.63 -2.36
CA HIS A 55 3.79 -5.63 -1.30
C HIS A 55 3.38 -6.26 0.04
N ASN A 56 3.89 -5.73 1.16
CA ASN A 56 3.56 -6.14 2.52
C ASN A 56 2.06 -6.17 2.85
N TYR A 57 1.23 -5.46 2.06
CA TYR A 57 -0.23 -5.40 2.23
C TYR A 57 -0.98 -6.46 1.42
N GLN A 58 -0.32 -7.38 0.75
CA GLN A 58 -0.99 -8.47 0.05
C GLN A 58 -1.59 -9.49 1.01
N VAL A 59 -2.43 -10.39 0.48
CA VAL A 59 -2.95 -11.53 1.24
C VAL A 59 -1.81 -12.52 1.55
N PRO A 60 -1.89 -13.28 2.65
CA PRO A 60 -0.83 -14.20 3.08
C PRO A 60 -0.38 -15.16 1.98
N GLU A 61 -1.31 -15.74 1.25
CA GLU A 61 -1.03 -16.73 0.20
C GLU A 61 -0.11 -16.15 -0.89
N ILE A 62 -0.37 -14.89 -1.31
CA ILE A 62 0.45 -14.21 -2.31
C ILE A 62 1.82 -13.85 -1.73
N GLN A 63 1.86 -13.39 -0.48
CA GLN A 63 3.13 -13.09 0.19
C GLN A 63 4.01 -14.36 0.30
N ASP A 64 3.41 -15.53 0.55
CA ASP A 64 4.14 -16.79 0.75
C ASP A 64 4.67 -17.43 -0.55
N VAL A 65 4.13 -17.06 -1.72
CA VAL A 65 4.63 -17.53 -3.03
C VAL A 65 5.51 -16.50 -3.73
N ALA A 66 5.53 -15.25 -3.27
CA ALA A 66 6.35 -14.20 -3.85
C ALA A 66 7.84 -14.49 -3.66
N HIS A 67 8.66 -14.14 -4.65
CA HIS A 67 10.12 -14.21 -4.55
C HIS A 67 10.64 -13.15 -3.59
N HIS A 68 10.00 -11.98 -3.57
CA HIS A 68 10.33 -10.90 -2.66
C HIS A 68 9.05 -10.24 -2.12
N VAL A 69 9.03 -10.00 -0.82
CA VAL A 69 7.99 -9.23 -0.13
C VAL A 69 8.65 -8.02 0.52
N GLY A 70 8.05 -6.84 0.34
CA GLY A 70 8.64 -5.62 0.88
C GLY A 70 7.73 -4.40 0.79
N ASP A 71 8.32 -3.26 1.14
CA ASP A 71 7.72 -1.94 0.90
C ASP A 71 8.00 -1.42 -0.53
N SER A 72 7.43 -0.28 -0.87
CA SER A 72 7.57 0.31 -2.21
C SER A 72 9.02 0.59 -2.59
N LEU A 73 9.87 1.02 -1.65
CA LEU A 73 11.28 1.35 -1.93
C LEU A 73 12.11 0.08 -2.18
N ALA A 74 11.96 -0.92 -1.30
CA ALA A 74 12.65 -2.19 -1.44
C ALA A 74 12.29 -2.88 -2.76
N LEU A 75 10.98 -2.97 -3.07
CA LEU A 75 10.51 -3.58 -4.31
C LEU A 75 10.94 -2.80 -5.57
N SER A 76 11.00 -1.47 -5.51
CA SER A 76 11.54 -0.65 -6.61
C SER A 76 13.02 -0.93 -6.87
N ARG A 77 13.83 -1.06 -5.81
CA ARG A 77 15.26 -1.42 -5.90
C ARG A 77 15.47 -2.81 -6.48
N ILE A 78 14.60 -3.77 -6.10
CA ILE A 78 14.64 -5.14 -6.64
C ILE A 78 14.23 -5.14 -8.12
N ALA A 79 13.15 -4.44 -8.48
CA ALA A 79 12.69 -4.33 -9.86
C ALA A 79 13.78 -3.76 -10.80
N ALA A 80 14.49 -2.72 -10.34
CA ALA A 80 15.58 -2.09 -11.10
C ALA A 80 16.78 -3.02 -11.37
N LYS A 81 16.94 -4.07 -10.57
CA LYS A 81 18.08 -5.03 -10.64
C LYS A 81 17.65 -6.44 -11.02
N ALA A 82 16.37 -6.65 -11.31
CA ALA A 82 15.87 -7.99 -11.62
C ALA A 82 16.55 -8.57 -12.86
N ASP A 83 17.07 -9.79 -12.78
CA ASP A 83 17.63 -10.50 -13.93
C ASP A 83 16.53 -11.12 -14.81
N ALA A 84 15.40 -11.53 -14.20
CA ALA A 84 14.26 -12.11 -14.87
C ALA A 84 13.72 -11.21 -16.01
N SER A 85 13.30 -11.81 -17.12
CA SER A 85 12.71 -11.09 -18.25
C SER A 85 11.32 -10.53 -17.97
N THR A 86 10.63 -11.12 -16.98
CA THR A 86 9.27 -10.75 -16.57
C THR A 86 9.22 -10.41 -15.09
N ILE A 87 8.53 -9.33 -14.75
CA ILE A 87 8.21 -8.94 -13.37
C ILE A 87 6.69 -9.06 -13.19
N VAL A 88 6.24 -9.88 -12.25
CA VAL A 88 4.82 -9.93 -11.84
C VAL A 88 4.69 -9.14 -10.55
N PHE A 89 4.01 -7.99 -10.63
CA PHE A 89 3.91 -7.08 -9.50
C PHE A 89 2.57 -7.26 -8.77
N CYS A 90 2.59 -7.93 -7.61
CA CYS A 90 1.44 -8.08 -6.72
C CYS A 90 1.37 -6.88 -5.76
N GLY A 91 0.85 -5.78 -6.26
CA GLY A 91 0.69 -4.50 -5.58
C GLY A 91 -0.43 -3.68 -6.23
N VAL A 92 -0.30 -2.36 -6.24
CA VAL A 92 -1.23 -1.46 -6.93
C VAL A 92 -0.57 -0.85 -8.17
N HIS A 93 -1.39 -0.34 -9.09
CA HIS A 93 -0.98 0.03 -10.45
C HIS A 93 0.25 0.93 -10.51
N PHE A 94 0.30 2.00 -9.70
CA PHE A 94 1.46 2.92 -9.70
C PHE A 94 2.79 2.24 -9.31
N MET A 95 2.75 1.13 -8.55
CA MET A 95 3.94 0.35 -8.20
C MET A 95 4.44 -0.45 -9.40
N ALA A 96 3.52 -1.04 -10.15
CA ALA A 96 3.84 -1.74 -11.40
C ALA A 96 4.35 -0.75 -12.46
N GLU A 97 3.76 0.46 -12.57
CA GLU A 97 4.32 1.55 -13.40
C GLU A 97 5.74 1.92 -12.97
N THR A 98 5.99 2.03 -11.65
CA THR A 98 7.34 2.33 -11.13
C THR A 98 8.33 1.25 -11.51
N ALA A 99 7.94 -0.04 -11.42
CA ALA A 99 8.76 -1.15 -11.88
C ALA A 99 9.01 -1.08 -13.40
N LYS A 100 7.98 -0.76 -14.21
CA LYS A 100 8.13 -0.58 -15.67
C LYS A 100 9.04 0.59 -16.02
N ILE A 101 8.96 1.72 -15.32
CA ILE A 101 9.85 2.87 -15.51
C ILE A 101 11.31 2.48 -15.26
N LEU A 102 11.58 1.70 -14.21
CA LEU A 102 12.94 1.28 -13.83
C LEU A 102 13.50 0.15 -14.71
N ALA A 103 12.64 -0.76 -15.15
CA ALA A 103 12.99 -1.94 -15.95
C ALA A 103 12.20 -1.92 -17.27
N TYR A 104 12.41 -0.88 -18.08
CA TYR A 104 11.59 -0.56 -19.24
C TYR A 104 11.65 -1.63 -20.36
N ASP A 105 12.75 -2.33 -20.47
CA ASP A 105 13.01 -3.43 -21.39
C ASP A 105 12.33 -4.74 -21.00
N LYS A 106 11.82 -4.83 -19.76
CA LYS A 106 11.19 -6.04 -19.25
C LYS A 106 9.66 -6.00 -19.38
N THR A 107 9.06 -7.16 -19.45
CA THR A 107 7.60 -7.31 -19.31
C THR A 107 7.22 -7.14 -17.84
N VAL A 108 6.35 -6.18 -17.54
CA VAL A 108 5.81 -5.97 -16.19
C VAL A 108 4.32 -6.27 -16.21
N LEU A 109 3.90 -7.29 -15.46
CA LEU A 109 2.51 -7.74 -15.35
C LEU A 109 1.94 -7.33 -13.99
N ILE A 110 0.66 -6.96 -13.97
CA ILE A 110 -0.13 -6.76 -12.76
C ILE A 110 -1.36 -7.68 -12.79
N PRO A 111 -1.59 -8.57 -11.81
CA PRO A 111 -2.69 -9.55 -11.89
C PRO A 111 -4.10 -8.96 -11.93
N ASP A 112 -4.26 -7.67 -11.67
CA ASP A 112 -5.51 -6.92 -11.87
C ASP A 112 -5.19 -5.45 -12.19
N GLU A 113 -5.47 -5.02 -13.42
CA GLU A 113 -5.27 -3.62 -13.86
C GLU A 113 -6.08 -2.59 -13.06
N LYS A 114 -7.19 -3.03 -12.43
CA LYS A 114 -8.06 -2.18 -11.60
C LYS A 114 -7.55 -2.00 -10.17
N ALA A 115 -6.44 -2.64 -9.81
CA ALA A 115 -5.79 -2.46 -8.52
C ALA A 115 -5.15 -1.06 -8.43
N GLY A 116 -5.99 -0.02 -8.33
CA GLY A 116 -5.62 1.40 -8.25
C GLY A 116 -5.15 1.83 -6.86
N CYS A 117 -5.10 3.14 -6.64
CA CYS A 117 -4.74 3.74 -5.35
C CYS A 117 -5.48 5.07 -5.16
N SER A 118 -6.32 5.15 -4.11
CA SER A 118 -7.07 6.38 -3.82
C SER A 118 -6.17 7.59 -3.56
N LEU A 119 -4.99 7.38 -2.99
CA LEU A 119 -4.02 8.45 -2.77
C LEU A 119 -3.42 8.93 -4.10
N ALA A 120 -3.06 8.00 -4.99
CA ALA A 120 -2.50 8.35 -6.29
C ALA A 120 -3.50 9.14 -7.17
N GLU A 121 -4.79 8.96 -6.94
CA GLU A 121 -5.87 9.65 -7.67
C GLU A 121 -6.14 11.08 -7.15
N THR A 122 -5.53 11.49 -6.02
CA THR A 122 -5.76 12.83 -5.44
C THR A 122 -5.07 13.96 -6.19
N ILE A 123 -4.08 13.66 -7.04
CA ILE A 123 -3.36 14.63 -7.88
C ILE A 123 -3.09 14.03 -9.25
N ASN A 124 -3.18 14.85 -10.28
CA ASN A 124 -2.76 14.51 -11.64
C ASN A 124 -1.67 15.47 -12.15
N ALA A 125 -1.05 15.11 -13.28
CA ALA A 125 0.06 15.88 -13.84
C ALA A 125 -0.32 17.33 -14.22
N ALA A 126 -1.56 17.57 -14.65
CA ALA A 126 -2.02 18.93 -14.97
C ALA A 126 -2.15 19.81 -13.73
N GLN A 127 -2.68 19.25 -12.64
CA GLN A 127 -2.76 19.93 -11.35
C GLN A 127 -1.36 20.22 -10.79
N LEU A 128 -0.43 19.26 -10.88
CA LEU A 128 0.94 19.47 -10.44
C LEU A 128 1.64 20.56 -11.26
N ARG A 129 1.48 20.58 -12.58
CA ARG A 129 2.02 21.67 -13.43
C ARG A 129 1.45 23.04 -13.05
N ALA A 130 0.15 23.14 -12.78
CA ALA A 130 -0.46 24.37 -12.33
C ALA A 130 0.12 24.84 -11.00
N TRP A 131 0.28 23.93 -10.04
CA TRP A 131 0.86 24.22 -8.74
C TRP A 131 2.34 24.64 -8.83
N LYS A 132 3.13 24.00 -9.70
CA LYS A 132 4.52 24.45 -10.01
C LYS A 132 4.58 25.86 -10.56
N ALA A 133 3.61 26.25 -11.39
CA ALA A 133 3.57 27.61 -11.97
C ALA A 133 3.30 28.70 -10.92
N GLU A 134 2.62 28.37 -9.83
CA GLU A 134 2.38 29.27 -8.69
C GLU A 134 3.63 29.41 -7.79
N HIS A 135 4.58 28.45 -7.86
CA HIS A 135 5.79 28.40 -7.06
C HIS A 135 7.05 28.21 -7.92
N PRO A 136 7.44 29.21 -8.73
CA PRO A 136 8.55 29.11 -9.66
C PRO A 136 9.88 28.88 -8.91
N GLY A 137 10.57 27.79 -9.27
CA GLY A 137 11.86 27.40 -8.65
C GLY A 137 11.75 26.48 -7.44
N ALA A 138 10.55 26.19 -6.94
CA ALA A 138 10.34 25.19 -5.90
C ALA A 138 10.80 23.80 -6.34
N ALA A 139 11.28 22.98 -5.39
CA ALA A 139 11.56 21.57 -5.63
C ALA A 139 10.27 20.77 -5.49
N VAL A 140 9.99 19.90 -6.44
CA VAL A 140 8.83 18.99 -6.39
C VAL A 140 9.27 17.65 -5.84
N ILE A 141 8.76 17.29 -4.67
CA ILE A 141 8.97 15.99 -4.04
C ILE A 141 7.64 15.24 -4.06
N SER A 142 7.59 14.13 -4.78
CA SER A 142 6.38 13.32 -4.82
C SER A 142 6.56 12.00 -4.11
N TYR A 143 5.67 11.71 -3.17
CA TYR A 143 5.54 10.35 -2.68
C TYR A 143 5.23 9.41 -3.85
N VAL A 144 5.84 8.24 -3.89
CA VAL A 144 5.78 7.29 -5.03
C VAL A 144 4.36 6.86 -5.39
N ASN A 145 3.40 7.05 -4.47
CA ASN A 145 1.98 6.80 -4.66
C ASN A 145 1.33 7.84 -5.59
N THR A 146 1.82 7.91 -6.80
CA THR A 146 1.39 8.81 -7.89
C THR A 146 1.51 8.08 -9.22
N THR A 147 0.81 8.55 -10.28
CA THR A 147 0.91 7.97 -11.62
C THR A 147 2.27 8.26 -12.28
N ALA A 148 2.58 7.54 -13.35
CA ALA A 148 3.81 7.77 -14.13
C ALA A 148 3.90 9.21 -14.65
N GLU A 149 2.77 9.82 -15.07
CA GLU A 149 2.70 11.20 -15.55
C GLU A 149 3.04 12.22 -14.45
N VAL A 150 2.59 11.97 -13.21
CA VAL A 150 2.95 12.83 -12.06
C VAL A 150 4.43 12.68 -11.74
N LYS A 151 4.97 11.46 -11.78
CA LYS A 151 6.42 11.22 -11.61
C LYS A 151 7.27 11.92 -12.67
N ALA A 152 6.74 12.05 -13.90
CA ALA A 152 7.41 12.77 -14.99
C ALA A 152 7.49 14.30 -14.77
N GLU A 153 6.66 14.85 -13.87
CA GLU A 153 6.67 16.27 -13.46
C GLU A 153 7.43 16.51 -12.15
N THR A 154 7.96 15.45 -11.53
CA THR A 154 8.58 15.44 -10.20
C THR A 154 10.10 15.54 -10.30
N ASP A 155 10.73 16.29 -9.40
CA ASP A 155 12.19 16.35 -9.32
C ASP A 155 12.76 15.09 -8.64
N ILE A 156 12.21 14.72 -7.48
CA ILE A 156 12.63 13.52 -6.74
C ILE A 156 11.39 12.83 -6.17
N CYS A 157 11.21 11.55 -6.47
CA CYS A 157 10.25 10.73 -5.76
C CYS A 157 10.76 10.35 -4.36
N CYS A 158 9.85 10.01 -3.46
CA CYS A 158 10.19 9.46 -2.16
C CYS A 158 9.23 8.33 -1.77
N THR A 159 9.57 7.59 -0.73
CA THR A 159 8.68 6.68 -0.02
C THR A 159 8.64 7.06 1.45
N SER A 160 7.75 6.46 2.24
CA SER A 160 7.75 6.64 3.71
C SER A 160 9.07 6.21 4.36
N SER A 161 9.87 5.38 3.67
CA SER A 161 11.15 4.91 4.16
C SER A 161 12.28 5.96 4.06
N ASN A 162 12.18 6.90 3.10
CA ASN A 162 13.26 7.85 2.81
C ASN A 162 12.81 9.30 2.59
N ALA A 163 11.53 9.62 2.84
CA ALA A 163 11.00 10.97 2.60
C ALA A 163 11.75 12.05 3.41
N VAL A 164 12.17 11.73 4.63
CA VAL A 164 12.97 12.65 5.47
C VAL A 164 14.33 12.92 4.82
N ASP A 165 15.02 11.88 4.36
CA ASP A 165 16.33 12.00 3.71
C ASP A 165 16.24 12.76 2.39
N VAL A 166 15.20 12.48 1.59
CA VAL A 166 14.94 13.17 0.32
C VAL A 166 14.70 14.66 0.54
N VAL A 167 13.84 15.03 1.48
CA VAL A 167 13.58 16.45 1.78
C VAL A 167 14.78 17.13 2.41
N ALA A 168 15.56 16.44 3.25
CA ALA A 168 16.81 16.95 3.82
C ALA A 168 17.88 17.21 2.77
N SER A 169 17.86 16.53 1.62
CA SER A 169 18.79 16.72 0.52
C SER A 169 18.56 18.03 -0.26
N ILE A 170 17.39 18.66 -0.10
CA ILE A 170 17.06 19.91 -0.77
C ILE A 170 17.62 21.10 0.02
N PRO A 171 18.26 22.10 -0.59
CA PRO A 171 18.77 23.28 0.07
C PRO A 171 17.73 23.94 0.99
N ALA A 172 18.15 24.41 2.17
CA ALA A 172 17.23 24.85 3.22
C ALA A 172 16.37 26.06 2.83
N ASP A 173 16.89 26.92 1.95
CA ASP A 173 16.25 28.12 1.40
C ASP A 173 15.31 27.84 0.21
N ARG A 174 15.43 26.68 -0.41
CA ARG A 174 14.57 26.31 -1.56
C ARG A 174 13.19 25.85 -1.09
N GLU A 175 12.13 26.44 -1.66
CA GLU A 175 10.75 25.97 -1.44
C GLU A 175 10.57 24.53 -1.91
N ILE A 176 9.66 23.81 -1.25
CA ILE A 176 9.32 22.43 -1.60
C ILE A 176 7.80 22.32 -1.79
N LEU A 177 7.40 21.70 -2.91
CA LEU A 177 6.06 21.19 -3.14
C LEU A 177 6.04 19.69 -2.85
N PHE A 178 5.37 19.30 -1.80
CA PHE A 178 5.26 17.89 -1.38
C PHE A 178 3.87 17.34 -1.68
N CYS A 179 3.78 16.29 -2.46
CA CYS A 179 2.53 15.62 -2.80
C CYS A 179 2.68 14.09 -2.77
N PRO A 180 1.61 13.29 -2.80
CA PRO A 180 0.22 13.71 -2.62
C PRO A 180 -0.29 13.60 -1.18
N ASP A 181 0.46 13.00 -0.22
CA ASP A 181 0.00 12.65 1.12
C ASP A 181 0.25 13.75 2.15
N GLN A 182 -0.84 14.27 2.74
CA GLN A 182 -0.76 15.34 3.72
C GLN A 182 -0.12 14.90 5.05
N PHE A 183 -0.35 13.67 5.50
CA PHE A 183 0.15 13.19 6.78
C PHE A 183 1.65 12.89 6.73
N LEU A 184 2.11 12.22 5.67
CA LEU A 184 3.53 12.02 5.42
C LEU A 184 4.24 13.37 5.25
N GLY A 185 3.66 14.30 4.46
CA GLY A 185 4.20 15.65 4.30
C GLY A 185 4.34 16.39 5.63
N ALA A 186 3.29 16.39 6.46
CA ALA A 186 3.32 17.01 7.79
C ALA A 186 4.31 16.31 8.74
N HIS A 187 4.47 14.99 8.65
CA HIS A 187 5.48 14.26 9.41
C HIS A 187 6.88 14.71 9.05
N VAL A 188 7.21 14.76 7.75
CA VAL A 188 8.52 15.19 7.26
C VAL A 188 8.80 16.64 7.61
N GLN A 189 7.85 17.54 7.36
CA GLN A 189 7.94 18.97 7.70
C GLN A 189 8.29 19.18 9.17
N ARG A 190 7.59 18.48 10.06
CA ARG A 190 7.80 18.55 11.51
C ARG A 190 9.15 17.98 11.95
N THR A 191 9.52 16.82 11.37
CA THR A 191 10.80 16.14 11.69
C THR A 191 11.99 17.01 11.35
N LEU A 192 11.94 17.77 10.25
CA LEU A 192 13.03 18.61 9.76
C LEU A 192 12.90 20.08 10.18
N GLY A 193 11.78 20.49 10.80
CA GLY A 193 11.51 21.90 11.09
C GLY A 193 11.39 22.78 9.84
N ARG A 194 10.93 22.24 8.72
CA ARG A 194 10.97 22.85 7.40
C ARG A 194 9.74 23.73 7.13
N ALA A 195 9.84 25.05 7.35
CA ALA A 195 8.71 25.96 7.21
C ALA A 195 8.31 26.26 5.76
N ASN A 196 9.26 26.20 4.79
CA ASN A 196 9.06 26.50 3.37
C ASN A 196 8.64 25.25 2.55
N MET A 197 7.81 24.42 3.12
CA MET A 197 7.29 23.22 2.49
C MET A 197 5.77 23.33 2.37
N HIS A 198 5.28 23.35 1.14
CA HIS A 198 3.86 23.35 0.79
C HIS A 198 3.41 21.90 0.58
N ILE A 199 2.30 21.53 1.19
CA ILE A 199 1.84 20.14 1.23
C ILE A 199 0.50 20.02 0.51
N TRP A 200 0.42 19.08 -0.44
CA TRP A 200 -0.85 18.71 -1.08
C TRP A 200 -1.75 17.97 -0.10
N MET A 201 -3.05 18.30 -0.09
CA MET A 201 -4.00 17.81 0.92
C MET A 201 -4.66 16.48 0.54
N GLY A 202 -3.91 15.56 -0.08
CA GLY A 202 -4.38 14.21 -0.36
C GLY A 202 -4.20 13.27 0.83
N GLU A 203 -4.96 12.17 0.83
CA GLU A 203 -4.88 11.16 1.89
C GLU A 203 -5.19 9.74 1.39
N CYS A 204 -4.60 8.75 2.05
CA CYS A 204 -4.94 7.34 1.83
C CYS A 204 -6.17 6.98 2.65
N HIS A 205 -7.24 6.48 2.00
CA HIS A 205 -8.50 6.13 2.67
C HIS A 205 -8.34 5.08 3.79
N VAL A 206 -7.33 4.20 3.70
CA VAL A 206 -7.05 3.20 4.73
C VAL A 206 -6.45 3.85 5.96
N HIS A 207 -5.40 4.64 5.77
CA HIS A 207 -4.66 5.28 6.86
C HIS A 207 -5.42 6.43 7.50
N ALA A 208 -6.20 7.19 6.72
CA ALA A 208 -7.12 8.21 7.24
C ALA A 208 -8.24 7.59 8.10
N GLY A 209 -8.64 6.35 7.80
CA GLY A 209 -9.62 5.59 8.59
C GLY A 209 -9.13 5.12 9.97
N ILE A 210 -7.82 5.21 10.27
CA ILE A 210 -7.26 4.91 11.58
C ILE A 210 -7.23 6.20 12.38
N ASN A 211 -8.21 6.41 13.25
CA ASN A 211 -8.37 7.69 13.96
C ASN A 211 -7.69 7.71 15.33
N GLY A 212 -7.42 8.93 15.85
CA GLY A 212 -6.73 9.12 17.12
C GLY A 212 -7.53 8.67 18.34
N ALA A 213 -8.87 8.66 18.28
CA ALA A 213 -9.70 8.19 19.40
C ALA A 213 -9.60 6.66 19.54
N GLU A 214 -9.58 5.92 18.44
CA GLU A 214 -9.36 4.48 18.44
C GLU A 214 -7.94 4.13 18.91
N LEU A 215 -6.94 4.87 18.44
CA LEU A 215 -5.56 4.73 18.93
C LEU A 215 -5.51 4.90 20.46
N ARG A 216 -6.09 6.00 20.99
CA ARG A 216 -6.11 6.27 22.42
C ARG A 216 -6.75 5.15 23.21
N ARG A 217 -7.96 4.71 22.80
CA ARG A 217 -8.67 3.61 23.46
C ARG A 217 -7.83 2.34 23.50
N ARG A 218 -7.21 1.94 22.37
CA ARG A 218 -6.38 0.74 22.30
C ARG A 218 -5.15 0.82 23.20
N VAL A 219 -4.52 1.98 23.30
CA VAL A 219 -3.38 2.22 24.19
C VAL A 219 -3.78 2.14 25.67
N GLU A 220 -4.93 2.70 26.03
CA GLU A 220 -5.46 2.64 27.40
C GLU A 220 -5.82 1.18 27.80
N GLU A 221 -6.32 0.38 26.84
CA GLU A 221 -6.60 -1.05 27.04
C GLU A 221 -5.32 -1.90 27.13
N GLU A 222 -4.23 -1.48 26.50
CA GLU A 222 -2.99 -2.24 26.32
C GLU A 222 -1.75 -1.39 26.68
N PRO A 223 -1.61 -0.94 27.94
CA PRO A 223 -0.59 0.04 28.33
C PRO A 223 0.86 -0.45 28.20
N ASP A 224 1.05 -1.77 28.15
CA ASP A 224 2.37 -2.40 27.97
C ASP A 224 2.75 -2.63 26.52
N ALA A 225 1.84 -2.45 25.58
CA ALA A 225 2.12 -2.66 24.18
C ALA A 225 3.04 -1.57 23.59
N GLU A 226 3.90 -1.96 22.64
CA GLU A 226 4.56 -1.01 21.74
C GLU A 226 3.62 -0.59 20.61
N LEU A 227 3.88 0.59 20.03
CA LEU A 227 3.11 1.16 18.92
C LEU A 227 3.99 1.28 17.67
N PHE A 228 3.60 0.62 16.58
CA PHE A 228 4.18 0.83 15.26
C PHE A 228 3.16 1.57 14.39
N ILE A 229 3.49 2.79 14.00
CA ILE A 229 2.57 3.71 13.33
C ILE A 229 3.16 4.10 11.98
N HIS A 230 2.38 3.95 10.91
CA HIS A 230 2.80 4.41 9.60
C HIS A 230 2.64 5.94 9.48
N PRO A 231 3.61 6.68 8.90
CA PRO A 231 3.54 8.14 8.84
C PRO A 231 2.39 8.69 7.97
N GLU A 232 1.80 7.88 7.08
CA GLU A 232 0.55 8.21 6.37
C GLU A 232 -0.70 8.13 7.25
N CYS A 233 -0.59 7.61 8.46
CA CYS A 233 -1.74 7.47 9.35
C CYS A 233 -2.16 8.84 9.89
N GLY A 234 -3.43 9.19 9.76
CA GLY A 234 -4.01 10.36 10.42
C GLY A 234 -3.87 10.32 11.93
N CYS A 235 -3.68 9.15 12.52
CA CYS A 235 -3.43 8.95 13.94
C CYS A 235 -1.98 9.30 14.37
N ALA A 236 -1.03 9.48 13.45
CA ALA A 236 0.37 9.78 13.78
C ALA A 236 0.51 11.08 14.61
N THR A 237 -0.22 12.13 14.24
CA THR A 237 -0.26 13.37 15.01
C THR A 237 -0.88 13.16 16.40
N SER A 238 -1.94 12.34 16.50
CA SER A 238 -2.55 12.00 17.80
C SER A 238 -1.60 11.19 18.67
N ALA A 239 -0.81 10.29 18.09
CA ALA A 239 0.20 9.53 18.84
C ALA A 239 1.28 10.42 19.42
N LEU A 240 1.77 11.41 18.67
CA LEU A 240 2.73 12.39 19.18
C LEU A 240 2.14 13.20 20.36
N TYR A 241 0.89 13.63 20.24
CA TYR A 241 0.19 14.31 21.33
C TYR A 241 0.08 13.41 22.59
N LEU A 242 -0.24 12.13 22.43
CA LEU A 242 -0.32 11.18 23.53
C LEU A 242 1.06 10.95 24.19
N VAL A 243 2.13 10.97 23.40
CA VAL A 243 3.51 10.91 23.93
C VAL A 243 3.84 12.17 24.73
N GLU A 244 3.59 13.36 24.17
CA GLU A 244 3.88 14.64 24.83
C GLU A 244 3.06 14.83 26.12
N SER A 245 1.82 14.33 26.15
CA SER A 245 0.97 14.36 27.33
C SER A 245 1.28 13.26 28.37
N GLY A 246 2.27 12.40 28.09
CA GLY A 246 2.69 11.33 29.00
C GLY A 246 1.72 10.14 29.09
N VAL A 247 0.73 10.07 28.20
CA VAL A 247 -0.22 8.93 28.14
C VAL A 247 0.46 7.68 27.58
N VAL A 248 1.39 7.87 26.64
CA VAL A 248 2.18 6.77 26.04
C VAL A 248 3.65 7.08 26.19
N PRO A 249 4.48 6.14 26.65
CA PRO A 249 5.92 6.29 26.71
C PRO A 249 6.52 6.50 25.31
N LYS A 250 7.41 7.49 25.17
CA LYS A 250 8.07 7.81 23.89
C LYS A 250 8.85 6.61 23.33
N GLU A 251 9.52 5.87 24.20
CA GLU A 251 10.33 4.70 23.88
C GLU A 251 9.51 3.51 23.38
N LYS A 252 8.19 3.51 23.59
CA LYS A 252 7.26 2.49 23.09
C LYS A 252 6.53 2.92 21.80
N THR A 253 6.78 4.14 21.30
CA THR A 253 6.03 4.71 20.15
C THR A 253 6.99 4.94 18.99
N HIS A 254 6.74 4.24 17.88
CA HIS A 254 7.60 4.25 16.70
C HIS A 254 6.79 4.65 15.46
N ILE A 255 7.17 5.77 14.83
CA ILE A 255 6.61 6.17 13.52
C ILE A 255 7.55 5.64 12.45
N LEU A 256 7.10 4.65 11.66
CA LEU A 256 7.93 3.80 10.82
C LEU A 256 7.27 3.52 9.48
N SER A 257 8.08 3.41 8.42
CA SER A 257 7.66 2.75 7.18
C SER A 257 7.40 1.25 7.42
N THR A 258 6.72 0.59 6.48
CA THR A 258 6.46 -0.86 6.60
C THR A 258 7.74 -1.69 6.58
N GLY A 259 8.78 -1.28 5.85
CA GLY A 259 10.10 -1.91 5.89
C GLY A 259 10.74 -1.78 7.28
N ALA A 260 10.77 -0.58 7.84
CA ALA A 260 11.31 -0.33 9.18
C ALA A 260 10.48 -1.02 10.28
N MET A 261 9.16 -1.19 10.11
CA MET A 261 8.34 -2.03 11.00
C MET A 261 8.82 -3.49 10.99
N GLY A 262 9.14 -4.04 9.81
CA GLY A 262 9.72 -5.38 9.69
C GLY A 262 11.06 -5.51 10.40
N ASP A 263 11.97 -4.56 10.20
CA ASP A 263 13.28 -4.52 10.84
C ASP A 263 13.19 -4.42 12.37
N LEU A 264 12.25 -3.64 12.90
CA LEU A 264 12.04 -3.48 14.32
C LEU A 264 11.32 -4.70 14.92
N ALA A 265 10.39 -5.30 14.18
CA ALA A 265 9.66 -6.49 14.63
C ALA A 265 10.60 -7.66 14.98
N VAL A 266 11.68 -7.84 14.22
CA VAL A 266 12.71 -8.88 14.51
C VAL A 266 13.43 -8.61 15.84
N LYS A 267 13.55 -7.34 16.24
CA LYS A 267 14.37 -6.91 17.38
C LYS A 267 13.57 -6.69 18.66
N THR A 268 12.29 -6.39 18.52
CA THR A 268 11.45 -6.08 19.70
C THR A 268 11.33 -7.26 20.62
N LYS A 269 11.33 -6.99 21.93
CA LYS A 269 11.07 -7.94 23.02
C LYS A 269 9.70 -7.71 23.66
N ALA A 270 8.90 -6.81 23.10
CA ALA A 270 7.56 -6.56 23.58
C ALA A 270 6.69 -7.80 23.42
N LYS A 271 5.87 -8.08 24.42
CA LYS A 271 4.89 -9.18 24.35
C LYS A 271 3.81 -8.91 23.30
N LYS A 272 3.47 -7.62 23.13
CA LYS A 272 2.44 -7.16 22.19
C LYS A 272 2.89 -5.87 21.50
N VAL A 273 2.57 -5.76 20.21
CA VAL A 273 2.74 -4.57 19.39
C VAL A 273 1.41 -4.25 18.72
N LEU A 274 0.96 -3.02 18.87
CA LEU A 274 -0.20 -2.47 18.18
C LEU A 274 0.23 -1.82 16.86
N ILE A 275 -0.41 -2.18 15.77
CA ILE A 275 -0.04 -1.79 14.42
C ILE A 275 -1.05 -0.79 13.86
N ALA A 276 -0.61 0.42 13.57
CA ALA A 276 -1.40 1.48 12.93
C ALA A 276 -1.02 1.63 11.46
N THR A 277 -1.37 0.63 10.66
CA THR A 277 -1.31 0.62 9.19
C THR A 277 -2.24 -0.47 8.65
N GLU A 278 -2.17 -0.78 7.36
CA GLU A 278 -2.94 -1.84 6.70
C GLU A 278 -2.60 -3.22 7.27
N THR A 279 -3.62 -4.02 7.48
CA THR A 279 -3.52 -5.27 8.26
C THR A 279 -2.68 -6.38 7.63
N GLY A 280 -2.46 -6.36 6.32
CA GLY A 280 -1.71 -7.40 5.59
C GLY A 280 -0.26 -7.54 6.04
N ILE A 281 0.36 -6.46 6.53
CA ILE A 281 1.73 -6.50 7.05
C ILE A 281 1.89 -7.47 8.22
N ILE A 282 0.82 -7.69 8.99
CA ILE A 282 0.86 -8.52 10.20
C ILE A 282 1.31 -9.94 9.90
N HIS A 283 1.04 -10.45 8.69
CA HIS A 283 1.52 -11.76 8.27
C HIS A 283 3.05 -11.86 8.34
N GLN A 284 3.77 -10.91 7.74
CA GLN A 284 5.23 -10.88 7.77
C GLN A 284 5.79 -10.63 9.17
N LEU A 285 5.16 -9.73 9.94
CA LEU A 285 5.61 -9.44 11.31
C LEU A 285 5.53 -10.69 12.20
N ARG A 286 4.44 -11.48 12.09
CA ARG A 286 4.29 -12.74 12.82
C ARG A 286 5.27 -13.82 12.39
N LYS A 287 5.59 -13.87 11.07
CA LYS A 287 6.62 -14.79 10.57
C LYS A 287 8.00 -14.43 11.09
N SER A 288 8.32 -13.14 11.15
CA SER A 288 9.63 -12.65 11.59
C SER A 288 9.84 -12.74 13.10
N ASN A 289 8.78 -12.61 13.90
CA ASN A 289 8.85 -12.74 15.36
C ASN A 289 7.59 -13.42 15.92
N PRO A 290 7.56 -14.76 15.97
CA PRO A 290 6.41 -15.52 16.44
C PRO A 290 6.16 -15.42 17.96
N LEU A 291 7.10 -14.85 18.72
CA LEU A 291 6.97 -14.67 20.17
C LEU A 291 6.21 -13.40 20.56
N THR A 292 6.09 -12.45 19.63
CA THR A 292 5.37 -11.18 19.83
C THR A 292 3.97 -11.26 19.21
N ILE A 293 2.97 -10.77 19.95
CA ILE A 293 1.60 -10.66 19.46
C ILE A 293 1.48 -9.34 18.69
N PHE A 294 1.26 -9.41 17.38
CA PHE A 294 0.98 -8.26 16.52
C PHE A 294 -0.51 -8.14 16.29
N GLU A 295 -1.11 -7.00 16.68
CA GLU A 295 -2.53 -6.71 16.51
C GLU A 295 -2.74 -5.35 15.83
N PRO A 296 -3.72 -5.24 14.90
CA PRO A 296 -4.03 -3.96 14.30
C PRO A 296 -4.78 -3.06 15.30
N ILE A 297 -4.51 -1.76 15.25
CA ILE A 297 -5.33 -0.75 15.92
C ILE A 297 -6.75 -0.82 15.36
N ASN A 298 -6.89 -0.75 14.03
CA ASN A 298 -8.17 -0.88 13.35
C ASN A 298 -8.17 -2.16 12.47
N ARG A 299 -9.03 -3.11 12.81
CA ARG A 299 -9.18 -4.36 12.03
C ARG A 299 -9.78 -4.14 10.63
N ALA A 300 -10.45 -3.01 10.42
CA ALA A 300 -11.00 -2.62 9.13
C ALA A 300 -9.98 -1.86 8.24
N ALA A 301 -8.75 -1.64 8.72
CA ALA A 301 -7.69 -1.02 7.94
C ALA A 301 -7.17 -1.97 6.85
N VAL A 302 -8.00 -2.23 5.86
CA VAL A 302 -7.76 -3.14 4.73
C VAL A 302 -7.82 -2.36 3.43
N CYS A 303 -6.77 -2.42 2.63
CA CYS A 303 -6.74 -1.79 1.33
C CYS A 303 -7.49 -2.65 0.30
N LYS A 304 -8.69 -2.20 -0.09
CA LYS A 304 -9.51 -2.90 -1.09
C LYS A 304 -8.78 -3.10 -2.42
N TYR A 305 -7.95 -2.14 -2.83
CA TYR A 305 -7.21 -2.22 -4.09
C TYR A 305 -6.10 -3.28 -4.06
N MET A 306 -5.33 -3.35 -2.97
CA MET A 306 -4.35 -4.43 -2.78
C MET A 306 -5.01 -5.81 -2.78
N LYS A 307 -6.24 -5.93 -2.20
CA LYS A 307 -7.00 -7.18 -2.12
C LYS A 307 -7.75 -7.52 -3.41
N MET A 308 -7.72 -6.64 -4.43
CA MET A 308 -8.22 -6.99 -5.79
C MET A 308 -7.33 -8.04 -6.46
N ILE A 309 -6.05 -8.09 -6.11
CA ILE A 309 -5.15 -9.17 -6.52
C ILE A 309 -5.40 -10.37 -5.63
N THR A 310 -5.98 -11.41 -6.24
CA THR A 310 -6.31 -12.68 -5.57
C THR A 310 -5.38 -13.79 -6.03
N PRO A 311 -5.27 -14.92 -5.29
CA PRO A 311 -4.53 -16.09 -5.73
C PRO A 311 -4.92 -16.57 -7.14
N GLU A 312 -6.22 -16.57 -7.46
CA GLU A 312 -6.72 -16.95 -8.79
C GLU A 312 -6.23 -15.99 -9.87
N LYS A 313 -6.28 -14.68 -9.63
CA LYS A 313 -5.82 -13.67 -10.60
C LYS A 313 -4.32 -13.75 -10.84
N LEU A 314 -3.53 -13.98 -9.79
CA LEU A 314 -2.08 -14.20 -9.92
C LEU A 314 -1.79 -15.43 -10.79
N LEU A 315 -2.50 -16.54 -10.56
CA LEU A 315 -2.34 -17.76 -11.34
C LEU A 315 -2.70 -17.53 -12.82
N ASN A 316 -3.83 -16.86 -13.08
CA ASN A 316 -4.30 -16.58 -14.44
C ASN A 316 -3.35 -15.59 -15.16
N CYS A 317 -2.85 -14.57 -14.47
CA CYS A 317 -1.86 -13.65 -15.01
C CYS A 317 -0.59 -14.40 -15.45
N LEU A 318 -0.09 -15.33 -14.64
CA LEU A 318 1.06 -16.16 -14.99
C LEU A 318 0.76 -17.16 -16.12
N ARG A 319 -0.44 -17.74 -16.19
CA ARG A 319 -0.82 -18.65 -17.28
C ARG A 319 -0.90 -17.93 -18.61
N ASP A 320 -1.62 -16.82 -18.63
CA ASP A 320 -2.03 -16.16 -19.88
C ASP A 320 -0.98 -15.12 -20.33
N GLY A 321 -0.13 -14.61 -19.43
CA GLY A 321 0.83 -13.54 -19.71
C GLY A 321 0.14 -12.23 -20.09
N ARG A 322 -1.02 -11.95 -19.49
CA ARG A 322 -1.84 -10.77 -19.75
C ARG A 322 -1.72 -9.75 -18.63
N ASP A 323 -2.34 -8.59 -18.88
CA ASP A 323 -2.35 -7.44 -17.96
C ASP A 323 -0.95 -6.81 -17.85
N GLU A 324 -0.30 -6.59 -19.01
CA GLU A 324 0.98 -5.91 -19.10
C GLU A 324 0.81 -4.40 -18.85
N VAL A 325 1.61 -3.87 -17.93
CA VAL A 325 1.66 -2.45 -17.62
C VAL A 325 2.53 -1.74 -18.65
N ASN A 326 1.94 -0.77 -19.33
CA ASN A 326 2.59 0.04 -20.34
C ASN A 326 2.68 1.50 -19.87
N VAL A 327 3.88 2.08 -19.99
CA VAL A 327 4.12 3.50 -19.76
C VAL A 327 4.68 4.09 -21.07
N PRO A 328 4.09 5.18 -21.61
CA PRO A 328 4.64 5.81 -22.82
C PRO A 328 6.12 6.16 -22.66
N ALA A 329 6.94 5.90 -23.68
CA ALA A 329 8.39 6.03 -23.60
C ALA A 329 8.85 7.41 -23.12
N GLU A 330 8.21 8.48 -23.62
CA GLU A 330 8.53 9.85 -23.21
C GLU A 330 8.22 10.10 -21.73
N VAL A 331 7.08 9.55 -21.22
CA VAL A 331 6.71 9.65 -19.81
C VAL A 331 7.70 8.86 -18.95
N ALA A 332 8.00 7.63 -19.37
CA ALA A 332 8.94 6.77 -18.65
C ALA A 332 10.35 7.38 -18.54
N GLU A 333 10.87 7.98 -19.62
CA GLU A 333 12.17 8.64 -19.62
C GLU A 333 12.24 9.81 -18.63
N ARG A 334 11.20 10.65 -18.62
CA ARG A 334 11.11 11.79 -17.69
C ARG A 334 10.94 11.33 -16.25
N ALA A 335 10.02 10.38 -15.99
CA ALA A 335 9.74 9.84 -14.67
C ALA A 335 10.93 9.06 -14.09
N ARG A 336 11.75 8.43 -14.94
CA ARG A 336 12.92 7.65 -14.51
C ARG A 336 13.86 8.45 -13.64
N ARG A 337 14.12 9.72 -13.97
CA ARG A 337 15.03 10.59 -13.22
C ARG A 337 14.60 10.75 -11.77
N SER A 338 13.32 11.04 -11.53
CA SER A 338 12.79 11.23 -10.18
C SER A 338 12.74 9.92 -9.38
N VAL A 339 12.49 8.79 -10.06
CA VAL A 339 12.43 7.46 -9.43
C VAL A 339 13.85 6.93 -9.14
N GLU A 340 14.82 7.11 -10.05
CA GLU A 340 16.22 6.75 -9.81
C GLU A 340 16.82 7.56 -8.66
N ALA A 341 16.52 8.87 -8.59
CA ALA A 341 16.91 9.69 -7.45
C ALA A 341 16.34 9.15 -6.12
N MET A 342 15.10 8.67 -6.13
CA MET A 342 14.49 8.05 -4.96
C MET A 342 15.24 6.79 -4.49
N ILE A 343 15.55 5.86 -5.41
CA ILE A 343 16.21 4.60 -5.03
C ILE A 343 17.67 4.79 -4.63
N ALA A 344 18.30 5.88 -5.06
CA ALA A 344 19.67 6.23 -4.70
C ALA A 344 19.77 6.85 -3.30
N LEU A 345 18.69 7.44 -2.78
CA LEU A 345 18.63 8.07 -1.46
C LEU A 345 18.07 7.13 -0.39
N GLY A 346 18.55 7.28 0.83
CA GLY A 346 18.16 6.49 2.00
C GLY A 346 18.99 5.24 2.21
N THR A 347 19.08 4.79 3.48
CA THR A 347 19.82 3.59 3.87
C THR A 347 19.08 2.34 3.35
N PRO A 348 19.77 1.35 2.73
CA PRO A 348 19.15 0.09 2.39
C PRO A 348 18.59 -0.60 3.64
N SER A 349 17.30 -0.99 3.63
CA SER A 349 16.75 -1.89 4.64
C SER A 349 17.49 -3.24 4.56
N LYS A 350 17.86 -3.81 5.70
CA LYS A 350 18.59 -5.09 5.78
C LYS A 350 17.70 -6.33 5.53
N THR A 351 16.40 -6.12 5.28
CA THR A 351 15.44 -7.19 5.00
C THR A 351 15.25 -7.36 3.50
N GLY A 352 16.24 -7.91 2.80
CA GLY A 352 16.17 -8.12 1.35
C GLY A 352 17.35 -8.92 0.78
N GLU A 353 18.13 -9.57 1.64
CA GLU A 353 19.09 -10.60 1.24
C GLU A 353 18.58 -12.00 1.59
#